data_fe25cd9d4d6cb19b8abfd3b11c2cc130
#
_entry.id   fe25cd9d4d6cb19b8abfd3b11c2cc130
#
_cell.length_a   1.000
_cell.length_b   1.000
_cell.length_c   1.000
_cell.angle_alpha   90.00
_cell.angle_beta   90.00
_cell.angle_gamma   90.00
#
_symmetry.space_group_name_H-M   'P 1'
#
loop_
_entity.id
_entity.type
_entity.pdbx_description
1 polymer ?
#
loop_
_entity_poly.entity_id
_entity_poly.type
_entity_poly.pdbx_seq_one_letter_code
_entity_poly.pdbx_strand_id
1 'polypeptide(L)'
;MNDFNGFNNENTSGADHNSEDSALENFSTENDSSYAQETDNNQDVIYATAENSKDNEQVVIDLSGGYSKEEADTEADSKRYTEIVKKCDKKSKKNRFVAAMLALTVLNLSILGGAFMLGKKYGAEEKQVTSKQDLVESLNGNASDSNMQKTVSSQDEMPTTEIAKKVGPSVVGITSTVQGQMTIFGQAASAKSEGSGIILSQDGYIITNNHVVEGASSVAVLLNTGTEYEAKLIGADAQTDLAVIKIEPKENLTVATLGDSNDIEVGERAIAIGNPMGVEFFGSVTEGIISAVNRTVSVDNRTMNVIQTDAAINSGNSGGALINRFGEVIGINSIKVATSGVEGMGFAIPSSEAKPIIADLIEYGYVKGRPVIGISTRDVTEYMAQSYSWPQGVQVMEVTTENARSAGFEQGDIITEVEGEKITDSETLNKVKNQHNPGDKLKMQVYKYATGRTETLEVTLSEQIPG
;
A
#
# COMPACT_ATOMS: atom_id res chain seq x y z
N MET A 1 41.22 9.02 -49.67
CA MET A 1 42.66 9.03 -49.37
C MET A 1 42.80 8.51 -47.97
N ASN A 2 43.32 7.30 -47.97
CA ASN A 2 44.08 6.60 -46.92
C ASN A 2 43.36 6.35 -45.58
N ASP A 3 42.92 5.14 -45.36
CA ASP A 3 43.56 3.81 -45.21
C ASP A 3 44.44 3.70 -43.95
N PHE A 4 44.12 2.75 -43.13
CA PHE A 4 44.88 1.58 -42.68
C PHE A 4 44.30 1.04 -41.38
N ASN A 5 43.67 -0.11 -41.42
CA ASN A 5 44.13 -1.46 -41.03
C ASN A 5 44.59 -1.55 -39.57
N GLY A 6 44.11 -2.42 -38.72
CA GLY A 6 43.82 -3.85 -38.85
C GLY A 6 44.88 -4.62 -38.09
N PHE A 7 44.47 -5.56 -37.22
CA PHE A 7 45.15 -6.81 -36.88
C PHE A 7 44.38 -7.46 -35.73
N ASN A 8 43.79 -8.42 -36.01
CA ASN A 8 43.71 -9.87 -35.91
C ASN A 8 44.75 -10.58 -35.04
N ASN A 9 44.24 -11.55 -34.40
CA ASN A 9 44.64 -12.96 -34.19
C ASN A 9 45.14 -13.28 -32.78
N GLU A 10 44.55 -14.23 -32.28
CA GLU A 10 44.41 -15.67 -32.32
C GLU A 10 45.05 -16.37 -31.11
N ASN A 11 44.26 -17.28 -30.58
CA ASN A 11 44.59 -18.67 -30.19
C ASN A 11 45.67 -18.90 -29.12
N THR A 12 45.49 -19.75 -28.18
CA THR A 12 45.22 -21.20 -28.17
C THR A 12 45.17 -21.70 -26.72
N SER A 13 44.18 -22.52 -26.41
CA SER A 13 44.25 -23.95 -26.06
C SER A 13 45.08 -24.43 -24.85
N GLY A 14 44.47 -25.32 -24.12
CA GLY A 14 45.04 -26.49 -23.46
C GLY A 14 44.77 -26.51 -21.98
N ALA A 15 43.78 -27.23 -21.52
CA ALA A 15 43.81 -28.66 -21.19
C ALA A 15 44.53 -28.97 -19.88
N ASP A 16 43.78 -29.54 -19.04
CA ASP A 16 43.91 -30.80 -18.32
C ASP A 16 44.42 -30.82 -16.86
N HIS A 17 43.60 -31.52 -16.13
CA HIS A 17 43.80 -32.61 -15.16
C HIS A 17 44.02 -32.37 -13.67
N ASN A 18 43.07 -33.04 -13.00
CA ASN A 18 43.25 -33.97 -11.84
C ASN A 18 43.53 -33.35 -10.46
N SER A 19 42.63 -33.64 -9.61
CA SER A 19 42.37 -34.80 -8.74
C SER A 19 42.98 -34.69 -7.33
N GLU A 20 42.21 -35.27 -6.43
CA GLU A 20 42.56 -35.82 -5.11
C GLU A 20 42.58 -34.81 -3.96
N ASP A 21 41.84 -35.01 -2.99
CA ASP A 21 41.39 -36.06 -2.09
C ASP A 21 41.58 -35.62 -0.63
N SER A 22 40.56 -35.94 0.15
CA SER A 22 40.65 -36.28 1.58
C SER A 22 41.01 -35.23 2.61
N ALA A 23 40.08 -34.99 3.50
CA ALA A 23 40.18 -35.39 4.92
C ALA A 23 38.89 -35.18 5.66
N LEU A 24 38.30 -36.26 6.09
CA LEU A 24 37.31 -36.43 7.13
C LEU A 24 37.90 -36.01 8.49
N GLU A 25 37.19 -35.23 9.27
CA GLU A 25 37.24 -35.42 10.70
C GLU A 25 35.84 -35.24 11.30
N ASN A 26 35.42 -36.36 11.90
CA ASN A 26 34.21 -36.54 12.69
C ASN A 26 34.27 -35.71 13.99
N PHE A 27 33.17 -35.06 14.31
CA PHE A 27 32.77 -34.91 15.72
C PHE A 27 31.29 -35.23 15.83
N SER A 28 31.03 -36.41 16.34
CA SER A 28 29.77 -36.90 16.84
C SER A 28 29.52 -36.32 18.24
N THR A 29 28.38 -35.71 18.46
CA THR A 29 27.69 -35.80 19.75
C THR A 29 26.19 -35.94 19.50
N GLU A 30 25.73 -37.10 19.89
CA GLU A 30 24.36 -37.55 19.91
C GLU A 30 23.48 -36.64 20.77
N ASN A 31 22.33 -36.26 20.22
CA ASN A 31 21.05 -36.23 20.95
C ASN A 31 19.95 -36.22 19.89
N ASP A 32 19.59 -37.41 19.48
CA ASP A 32 18.48 -37.69 18.59
C ASP A 32 17.20 -37.83 19.42
N SER A 33 16.28 -36.91 19.33
CA SER A 33 14.89 -37.11 19.66
C SER A 33 14.06 -36.96 18.38
N SER A 34 13.95 -38.07 17.65
CA SER A 34 13.12 -38.19 16.46
C SER A 34 11.64 -38.22 16.85
N TYR A 35 10.91 -37.15 16.53
CA TYR A 35 9.45 -37.18 16.44
C TYR A 35 9.07 -37.61 15.02
N ALA A 36 8.50 -38.82 14.89
CA ALA A 36 7.82 -39.22 13.68
C ALA A 36 6.34 -38.81 13.78
N GLN A 37 5.91 -37.90 12.91
CA GLN A 37 4.49 -37.60 12.68
C GLN A 37 4.01 -38.43 11.49
N GLU A 38 3.20 -39.44 11.73
CA GLU A 38 2.33 -40.03 10.67
C GLU A 38 0.95 -39.35 10.78
N THR A 39 0.58 -38.61 9.72
CA THR A 39 -0.77 -38.08 9.55
C THR A 39 -1.57 -39.02 8.73
N ASP A 40 -2.56 -39.68 9.34
CA ASP A 40 -3.63 -40.36 8.63
C ASP A 40 -4.94 -39.58 8.76
N ASN A 41 -5.67 -39.51 7.66
CA ASN A 41 -6.87 -38.70 7.50
C ASN A 41 -7.99 -39.10 8.47
N ASN A 42 -8.57 -38.15 9.16
CA ASN A 42 -9.80 -38.20 9.96
C ASN A 42 -9.71 -38.92 11.32
N GLN A 43 -8.96 -38.39 12.25
CA GLN A 43 -9.27 -38.40 13.70
C GLN A 43 -8.10 -37.77 14.46
N ASP A 44 -8.33 -36.76 15.29
CA ASP A 44 -7.32 -36.19 16.18
C ASP A 44 -6.98 -37.14 17.31
N VAL A 45 -6.00 -38.02 17.08
CA VAL A 45 -5.45 -38.95 18.08
C VAL A 45 -4.00 -38.56 18.34
N ILE A 46 -3.68 -38.15 19.56
CA ILE A 46 -2.30 -37.86 19.97
C ILE A 46 -1.71 -39.10 20.63
N TYR A 47 -0.59 -39.60 20.06
CA TYR A 47 0.19 -40.70 20.63
C TYR A 47 1.35 -40.13 21.44
N ALA A 48 1.44 -40.40 22.72
CA ALA A 48 2.59 -40.10 23.56
C ALA A 48 3.29 -41.38 24.00
N THR A 49 4.51 -41.61 23.52
CA THR A 49 5.37 -42.72 23.99
C THR A 49 6.30 -42.23 25.09
N ALA A 50 6.27 -42.83 26.23
CA ALA A 50 7.26 -42.61 27.31
C ALA A 50 8.32 -43.72 27.24
N GLU A 51 9.50 -43.44 26.77
CA GLU A 51 10.65 -44.31 26.89
C GLU A 51 11.11 -44.40 28.34
N ASN A 52 10.96 -45.51 28.93
CA ASN A 52 11.69 -46.17 30.05
C ASN A 52 10.75 -46.89 31.00
N SER A 53 10.16 -48.00 30.59
CA SER A 53 9.81 -49.11 31.50
C SER A 53 9.68 -50.43 30.74
N LYS A 54 10.03 -51.50 31.38
CA LYS A 54 10.11 -52.86 30.80
C LYS A 54 8.76 -53.49 30.38
N ASP A 55 7.70 -52.69 30.34
CA ASP A 55 6.40 -53.06 29.87
C ASP A 55 5.93 -51.97 28.89
N ASN A 56 5.93 -52.26 27.59
CA ASN A 56 5.40 -51.41 26.53
C ASN A 56 3.87 -51.28 26.66
N GLU A 57 3.38 -50.37 27.48
CA GLU A 57 1.97 -49.97 27.47
C GLU A 57 1.84 -48.62 26.75
N GLN A 58 1.28 -48.68 25.56
CA GLN A 58 0.83 -47.50 24.81
C GLN A 58 -0.42 -46.90 25.48
N VAL A 59 -0.35 -45.66 25.91
CA VAL A 59 -1.52 -44.90 26.38
C VAL A 59 -2.11 -44.15 25.19
N VAL A 60 -3.26 -44.59 24.73
CA VAL A 60 -4.03 -43.92 23.67
C VAL A 60 -5.03 -42.98 24.34
N ILE A 61 -4.95 -41.70 24.02
CA ILE A 61 -5.93 -40.69 24.44
C ILE A 61 -6.75 -40.32 23.21
N ASP A 62 -8.00 -40.76 23.16
CA ASP A 62 -8.97 -40.44 22.13
C ASP A 62 -9.66 -39.12 22.49
N LEU A 63 -9.46 -38.11 21.65
CA LEU A 63 -10.08 -36.78 21.75
C LEU A 63 -11.25 -36.57 20.79
N SER A 64 -11.77 -37.63 20.16
CA SER A 64 -12.83 -37.57 19.15
C SER A 64 -14.24 -37.29 19.68
N GLY A 65 -14.41 -36.87 20.95
CA GLY A 65 -15.68 -36.37 21.47
C GLY A 65 -16.04 -35.02 20.88
N GLY A 66 -16.80 -35.00 19.78
CA GLY A 66 -17.26 -33.82 19.09
C GLY A 66 -17.97 -32.86 20.05
N TYR A 67 -17.48 -31.63 20.12
CA TYR A 67 -18.15 -30.51 20.77
C TYR A 67 -19.22 -29.95 19.84
N SER A 68 -20.50 -30.32 20.12
CA SER A 68 -21.62 -29.48 19.71
C SER A 68 -21.79 -28.36 20.72
N LYS A 69 -21.97 -27.18 20.18
CA LYS A 69 -22.14 -25.91 20.88
C LYS A 69 -23.45 -25.92 21.70
N GLU A 70 -23.36 -26.30 22.97
CA GLU A 70 -24.34 -25.90 23.99
C GLU A 70 -23.67 -26.09 25.37
N GLU A 71 -23.62 -25.02 26.10
CA GLU A 71 -23.30 -24.76 27.51
C GLU A 71 -22.48 -25.86 28.25
N ALA A 72 -21.14 -25.64 28.34
CA ALA A 72 -20.28 -26.49 29.16
C ALA A 72 -20.60 -26.21 30.64
N ASP A 73 -21.20 -27.23 31.28
CA ASP A 73 -21.46 -27.26 32.71
C ASP A 73 -20.15 -27.59 33.44
N THR A 74 -19.50 -26.57 34.03
CA THR A 74 -18.19 -26.62 34.70
C THR A 74 -18.11 -27.63 35.86
N GLU A 75 -19.25 -28.10 36.31
CA GLU A 75 -19.36 -29.10 37.40
C GLU A 75 -19.17 -30.54 36.93
N ALA A 76 -19.51 -30.84 35.66
CA ALA A 76 -19.35 -32.16 35.08
C ALA A 76 -17.88 -32.49 34.74
N ASP A 77 -17.13 -31.53 34.29
CA ASP A 77 -15.70 -31.69 33.99
C ASP A 77 -14.86 -31.80 35.25
N SER A 78 -15.24 -31.12 36.33
CA SER A 78 -14.61 -31.26 37.65
C SER A 78 -14.80 -32.67 38.25
N LYS A 79 -15.97 -33.28 38.07
CA LYS A 79 -16.25 -34.67 38.55
C LYS A 79 -15.46 -35.71 37.77
N ARG A 80 -15.36 -35.56 36.45
CA ARG A 80 -14.58 -36.45 35.57
C ARG A 80 -13.09 -36.41 35.92
N TYR A 81 -12.55 -35.22 36.16
CA TYR A 81 -11.18 -34.99 36.59
C TYR A 81 -10.85 -35.64 37.94
N THR A 82 -11.76 -35.53 38.90
CA THR A 82 -11.60 -36.14 40.25
C THR A 82 -11.61 -37.66 40.20
N GLU A 83 -12.34 -38.29 39.28
CA GLU A 83 -12.34 -39.73 39.06
C GLU A 83 -11.04 -40.25 38.45
N ILE A 84 -10.47 -39.52 37.47
CA ILE A 84 -9.20 -39.89 36.83
C ILE A 84 -8.06 -39.80 37.85
N VAL A 85 -8.00 -38.75 38.68
CA VAL A 85 -6.98 -38.58 39.72
C VAL A 85 -7.10 -39.68 40.81
N LYS A 86 -8.30 -40.09 41.19
CA LYS A 86 -8.51 -41.19 42.18
C LYS A 86 -8.09 -42.56 41.64
N LYS A 87 -8.13 -42.80 40.33
CA LYS A 87 -7.64 -44.04 39.71
C LYS A 87 -6.10 -44.10 39.66
N CYS A 88 -5.45 -43.00 39.54
CA CYS A 88 -3.98 -42.88 39.51
C CYS A 88 -3.31 -43.00 40.88
N ASP A 89 -4.01 -42.75 41.97
CA ASP A 89 -3.41 -42.67 43.33
C ASP A 89 -3.14 -44.05 43.98
N LYS A 90 -3.47 -45.16 43.31
CA LYS A 90 -3.30 -46.54 43.82
C LYS A 90 -1.98 -47.21 43.44
N LYS A 91 -1.14 -46.68 42.58
CA LYS A 91 0.15 -47.27 42.17
C LYS A 91 1.31 -46.25 42.20
N SER A 92 2.18 -46.38 43.23
CA SER A 92 3.59 -45.88 43.28
C SER A 92 3.84 -44.37 43.35
N LYS A 93 4.79 -43.98 44.23
CA LYS A 93 5.28 -42.60 44.43
C LYS A 93 5.82 -41.92 43.15
N LYS A 94 6.17 -42.69 42.12
CA LYS A 94 6.63 -42.19 40.81
C LYS A 94 5.48 -41.60 39.99
N ASN A 95 4.25 -42.08 40.15
CA ASN A 95 3.08 -41.57 39.39
C ASN A 95 2.53 -40.28 39.97
N ARG A 96 2.93 -39.87 41.16
CA ARG A 96 2.56 -38.55 41.74
C ARG A 96 3.22 -37.39 41.03
N PHE A 97 4.43 -37.61 40.49
CA PHE A 97 5.14 -36.56 39.75
C PHE A 97 4.52 -36.34 38.35
N VAL A 98 4.14 -37.42 37.67
CA VAL A 98 3.47 -37.36 36.35
C VAL A 98 2.06 -36.77 36.49
N ALA A 99 1.31 -37.13 37.54
CA ALA A 99 -0.01 -36.54 37.79
C ALA A 99 0.08 -35.03 38.15
N ALA A 100 1.12 -34.62 38.87
CA ALA A 100 1.37 -33.20 39.17
C ALA A 100 1.75 -32.40 37.92
N MET A 101 2.57 -32.98 37.03
CA MET A 101 2.93 -32.35 35.74
C MET A 101 1.72 -32.24 34.80
N LEU A 102 0.88 -33.27 34.72
CA LEU A 102 -0.37 -33.22 33.96
C LEU A 102 -1.38 -32.21 34.53
N ALA A 103 -1.45 -32.09 35.87
CA ALA A 103 -2.28 -31.07 36.49
C ALA A 103 -1.77 -29.64 36.23
N LEU A 104 -0.44 -29.46 36.18
CA LEU A 104 0.16 -28.15 35.80
C LEU A 104 -0.07 -27.78 34.34
N THR A 105 -0.03 -28.75 33.41
CA THR A 105 -0.31 -28.50 32.00
C THR A 105 -1.78 -28.17 31.73
N VAL A 106 -2.70 -28.85 32.39
CA VAL A 106 -4.15 -28.56 32.31
C VAL A 106 -4.45 -27.19 32.96
N LEU A 107 -3.80 -26.84 34.06
CA LEU A 107 -3.94 -25.53 34.69
C LEU A 107 -3.40 -24.41 33.78
N ASN A 108 -2.27 -24.62 33.11
CA ASN A 108 -1.73 -23.67 32.13
C ASN A 108 -2.63 -23.53 30.89
N LEU A 109 -3.22 -24.63 30.39
CA LEU A 109 -4.20 -24.57 29.28
C LEU A 109 -5.47 -23.81 29.69
N SER A 110 -5.95 -23.98 30.94
CA SER A 110 -7.13 -23.24 31.44
C SER A 110 -6.84 -21.76 31.64
N ILE A 111 -5.61 -21.40 32.07
CA ILE A 111 -5.16 -20.01 32.20
C ILE A 111 -4.99 -19.38 30.81
N LEU A 112 -4.42 -20.10 29.83
CA LEU A 112 -4.31 -19.66 28.44
C LEU A 112 -5.69 -19.53 27.76
N GLY A 113 -6.60 -20.47 27.99
CA GLY A 113 -7.99 -20.40 27.51
C GLY A 113 -8.78 -19.25 28.15
N GLY A 114 -8.59 -19.03 29.48
CA GLY A 114 -9.17 -17.89 30.17
C GLY A 114 -8.59 -16.54 29.74
N ALA A 115 -7.28 -16.48 29.49
CA ALA A 115 -6.63 -15.27 28.95
C ALA A 115 -7.06 -14.99 27.51
N PHE A 116 -7.26 -16.04 26.69
CA PHE A 116 -7.79 -15.90 25.33
C PHE A 116 -9.26 -15.44 25.31
N MET A 117 -10.09 -15.93 26.23
CA MET A 117 -11.48 -15.49 26.38
C MET A 117 -11.59 -14.07 26.99
N LEU A 118 -10.71 -13.72 27.94
CA LEU A 118 -10.63 -12.36 28.48
C LEU A 118 -10.04 -11.38 27.44
N GLY A 119 -9.03 -11.80 26.68
CA GLY A 119 -8.50 -11.00 25.57
C GLY A 119 -9.56 -10.71 24.49
N LYS A 120 -10.45 -11.67 24.21
CA LYS A 120 -11.60 -11.46 23.32
C LYS A 120 -12.67 -10.52 23.88
N LYS A 121 -12.75 -10.38 25.21
CA LYS A 121 -13.75 -9.53 25.89
C LYS A 121 -13.24 -8.12 26.19
N TYR A 122 -11.93 -7.89 26.12
CA TYR A 122 -11.27 -6.61 26.32
C TYR A 122 -10.39 -6.17 25.14
N GLY A 123 -10.28 -6.99 24.07
CA GLY A 123 -9.76 -6.55 22.79
C GLY A 123 -10.77 -5.52 22.26
N ALA A 124 -10.35 -4.28 22.09
CA ALA A 124 -11.15 -3.31 21.35
C ALA A 124 -11.50 -3.99 20.01
N GLU A 125 -12.80 -4.17 19.73
CA GLU A 125 -13.26 -4.56 18.40
C GLU A 125 -12.74 -3.47 17.46
N GLU A 126 -11.74 -3.78 16.65
CA GLU A 126 -11.38 -2.95 15.52
C GLU A 126 -12.67 -2.81 14.70
N LYS A 127 -13.24 -1.61 14.69
CA LYS A 127 -14.47 -1.31 13.98
C LYS A 127 -14.17 -1.52 12.50
N GLN A 128 -14.55 -2.67 11.95
CA GLN A 128 -14.35 -2.96 10.54
C GLN A 128 -15.12 -1.93 9.71
N VAL A 129 -14.42 -1.30 8.78
CA VAL A 129 -15.02 -0.39 7.80
C VAL A 129 -15.86 -1.20 6.83
N THR A 130 -17.18 -1.19 7.03
CA THR A 130 -18.12 -2.04 6.29
C THR A 130 -18.88 -1.30 5.22
N SER A 131 -18.99 0.02 5.32
CA SER A 131 -19.79 0.85 4.40
C SER A 131 -19.07 2.15 4.01
N LYS A 132 -19.57 2.79 2.93
CA LYS A 132 -19.12 4.11 2.49
C LYS A 132 -19.11 5.13 3.64
N GLN A 133 -20.14 5.15 4.47
CA GLN A 133 -20.29 6.12 5.57
C GLN A 133 -19.23 5.87 6.66
N ASP A 134 -19.03 4.60 7.06
CA ASP A 134 -17.99 4.23 8.02
C ASP A 134 -16.60 4.60 7.50
N LEU A 135 -16.36 4.40 6.18
CA LEU A 135 -15.08 4.74 5.54
C LEU A 135 -14.83 6.26 5.60
N VAL A 136 -15.79 7.08 5.15
CA VAL A 136 -15.65 8.55 5.16
C VAL A 136 -15.47 9.08 6.58
N GLU A 137 -16.21 8.53 7.57
CA GLU A 137 -16.05 8.89 8.98
C GLU A 137 -14.64 8.54 9.50
N SER A 138 -14.12 7.36 9.16
CA SER A 138 -12.77 6.94 9.55
C SER A 138 -11.66 7.78 8.92
N LEU A 139 -11.87 8.26 7.69
CA LEU A 139 -10.91 9.12 6.98
C LEU A 139 -10.91 10.55 7.52
N ASN A 140 -12.09 11.08 7.90
CA ASN A 140 -12.27 12.45 8.43
C ASN A 140 -12.11 12.54 9.95
N GLY A 141 -12.16 11.40 10.66
CA GLY A 141 -11.96 11.35 12.11
C GLY A 141 -10.55 11.85 12.46
N ASN A 142 -10.50 13.06 13.04
CA ASN A 142 -9.26 13.54 13.65
C ASN A 142 -8.79 12.50 14.67
N ALA A 143 -7.52 12.15 14.61
CA ALA A 143 -6.79 11.37 15.62
C ALA A 143 -6.71 12.13 16.98
N SER A 144 -7.86 12.69 17.45
CA SER A 144 -7.92 13.54 18.65
C SER A 144 -7.99 12.73 19.95
N ASP A 145 -8.05 11.41 19.89
CA ASP A 145 -8.11 10.54 21.07
C ASP A 145 -6.84 9.72 21.33
N SER A 146 -5.75 9.97 20.59
CA SER A 146 -4.47 9.32 20.85
C SER A 146 -3.52 10.16 21.72
N ASN A 147 -4.02 10.72 22.82
CA ASN A 147 -3.17 11.28 23.87
C ASN A 147 -2.69 10.17 24.84
N MET A 148 -2.51 8.98 24.34
CA MET A 148 -1.63 7.96 24.89
C MET A 148 -0.35 8.02 24.08
N GLN A 149 0.68 8.65 24.64
CA GLN A 149 2.06 8.40 24.25
C GLN A 149 2.24 6.88 24.19
N LYS A 150 2.12 6.32 22.98
CA LYS A 150 2.41 4.90 22.74
C LYS A 150 3.90 4.75 23.06
N THR A 151 4.22 4.39 24.31
CA THR A 151 5.53 3.81 24.61
C THR A 151 5.56 2.51 23.81
N VAL A 152 6.15 2.59 22.63
CA VAL A 152 6.31 1.46 21.71
C VAL A 152 7.16 0.42 22.45
N SER A 153 6.52 -0.62 22.96
CA SER A 153 7.25 -1.81 23.39
C SER A 153 7.66 -2.55 22.13
N SER A 154 8.90 -3.02 22.05
CA SER A 154 9.42 -3.83 20.93
C SER A 154 8.62 -5.12 20.66
N GLN A 155 7.59 -5.39 21.48
CA GLN A 155 6.70 -6.55 21.37
C GLN A 155 5.53 -6.34 20.39
N ASP A 156 5.27 -5.08 19.97
CA ASP A 156 4.18 -4.76 19.05
C ASP A 156 4.62 -4.76 17.56
N GLU A 157 5.92 -4.91 17.30
CA GLU A 157 6.46 -4.97 15.94
C GLU A 157 6.28 -6.35 15.31
N MET A 158 5.72 -6.39 14.11
CA MET A 158 5.54 -7.63 13.36
C MET A 158 6.74 -7.90 12.44
N PRO A 159 7.18 -9.17 12.27
CA PRO A 159 8.11 -9.55 11.23
C PRO A 159 7.52 -9.27 9.83
N THR A 160 8.37 -8.97 8.84
CA THR A 160 7.96 -8.72 7.46
C THR A 160 7.10 -9.84 6.88
N THR A 161 7.41 -11.09 7.21
CA THR A 161 6.63 -12.26 6.78
C THR A 161 5.21 -12.29 7.35
N GLU A 162 5.02 -11.77 8.55
CA GLU A 162 3.70 -11.67 9.19
C GLU A 162 2.91 -10.49 8.61
N ILE A 163 3.57 -9.34 8.40
CA ILE A 163 2.99 -8.18 7.72
C ILE A 163 2.51 -8.57 6.32
N ALA A 164 3.35 -9.27 5.55
CA ALA A 164 2.99 -9.73 4.21
C ALA A 164 1.75 -10.65 4.21
N LYS A 165 1.63 -11.55 5.19
CA LYS A 165 0.45 -12.43 5.35
C LYS A 165 -0.80 -11.66 5.78
N LYS A 166 -0.67 -10.68 6.68
CA LYS A 166 -1.78 -9.90 7.23
C LYS A 166 -2.31 -8.89 6.22
N VAL A 167 -1.41 -8.12 5.60
CA VAL A 167 -1.75 -6.97 4.76
C VAL A 167 -1.79 -7.33 3.28
N GLY A 168 -0.98 -8.29 2.81
CA GLY A 168 -0.95 -8.72 1.42
C GLY A 168 -2.32 -8.97 0.80
N PRO A 169 -3.25 -9.65 1.47
CA PRO A 169 -4.61 -9.86 0.96
C PRO A 169 -5.44 -8.59 0.74
N SER A 170 -5.07 -7.46 1.34
CA SER A 170 -5.72 -6.16 1.10
C SER A 170 -5.15 -5.39 -0.09
N VAL A 171 -4.06 -5.89 -0.69
CA VAL A 171 -3.45 -5.29 -1.88
C VAL A 171 -3.86 -6.08 -3.11
N VAL A 172 -4.42 -5.39 -4.10
CA VAL A 172 -5.00 -5.98 -5.31
C VAL A 172 -4.21 -5.59 -6.55
N GLY A 173 -4.31 -6.40 -7.60
CA GLY A 173 -3.84 -6.04 -8.94
C GLY A 173 -4.90 -5.24 -9.69
N ILE A 174 -4.46 -4.26 -10.47
CA ILE A 174 -5.34 -3.44 -11.30
C ILE A 174 -4.83 -3.51 -12.74
N THR A 175 -5.74 -3.83 -13.66
CA THR A 175 -5.49 -3.75 -15.11
C THR A 175 -6.48 -2.78 -15.72
N SER A 176 -5.96 -1.73 -16.35
CA SER A 176 -6.73 -0.72 -17.06
C SER A 176 -6.55 -0.86 -18.56
N THR A 177 -7.64 -0.78 -19.32
CA THR A 177 -7.60 -0.82 -20.77
C THR A 177 -7.94 0.56 -21.32
N VAL A 178 -7.02 1.16 -22.06
CA VAL A 178 -7.21 2.43 -22.75
C VAL A 178 -7.50 2.13 -24.22
N GLN A 179 -8.63 2.63 -24.73
CA GLN A 179 -8.92 2.50 -26.18
C GLN A 179 -7.98 3.41 -26.96
N GLY A 180 -7.20 2.81 -27.87
CA GLY A 180 -6.37 3.57 -28.79
C GLY A 180 -7.23 4.41 -29.72
N GLN A 181 -6.74 5.61 -30.07
CA GLN A 181 -7.37 6.43 -31.10
C GLN A 181 -7.33 5.70 -32.42
N MET A 182 -8.45 5.77 -33.16
CA MET A 182 -8.52 5.27 -34.55
C MET A 182 -7.43 5.96 -35.37
N THR A 183 -6.47 5.19 -35.83
CA THR A 183 -5.53 5.68 -36.85
C THR A 183 -6.24 5.76 -38.21
N ILE A 184 -5.72 6.60 -39.11
CA ILE A 184 -6.21 6.71 -40.49
C ILE A 184 -6.23 5.36 -41.26
N PHE A 185 -5.64 4.32 -40.70
CA PHE A 185 -5.64 2.95 -41.22
C PHE A 185 -6.65 2.02 -40.52
N GLY A 186 -7.51 2.53 -39.65
CA GLY A 186 -8.68 1.81 -39.10
C GLY A 186 -8.39 0.81 -37.99
N GLN A 187 -7.18 0.69 -37.49
CA GLN A 187 -6.86 -0.16 -36.34
C GLN A 187 -6.76 0.67 -35.07
N ALA A 188 -7.70 0.50 -34.13
CA ALA A 188 -7.57 0.98 -32.77
C ALA A 188 -6.62 0.06 -32.03
N ALA A 189 -5.44 0.55 -31.70
CA ALA A 189 -4.54 -0.16 -30.75
C ALA A 189 -5.04 0.13 -29.32
N SER A 190 -5.43 -0.90 -28.57
CA SER A 190 -5.69 -0.78 -27.13
C SER A 190 -4.37 -0.92 -26.37
N ALA A 191 -4.12 0.01 -25.46
CA ALA A 191 -3.01 -0.09 -24.51
C ALA A 191 -3.55 -0.62 -23.17
N LYS A 192 -2.75 -1.44 -22.49
CA LYS A 192 -3.02 -1.87 -21.12
C LYS A 192 -2.05 -1.15 -20.18
N SER A 193 -2.57 -0.66 -19.07
CA SER A 193 -1.81 -0.17 -17.94
C SER A 193 -2.03 -1.11 -16.75
N GLU A 194 -0.98 -1.43 -16.02
CA GLU A 194 -1.03 -2.33 -14.89
C GLU A 194 -0.49 -1.61 -13.64
N GLY A 195 -1.08 -1.91 -12.50
CA GLY A 195 -0.70 -1.37 -11.21
C GLY A 195 -1.34 -2.13 -10.06
N SER A 196 -1.32 -1.53 -8.91
CA SER A 196 -1.87 -2.08 -7.66
C SER A 196 -2.93 -1.16 -7.07
N GLY A 197 -3.68 -1.69 -6.11
CA GLY A 197 -4.62 -0.92 -5.29
C GLY A 197 -4.70 -1.46 -3.87
N ILE A 198 -5.30 -0.69 -2.97
CA ILE A 198 -5.46 -1.03 -1.56
C ILE A 198 -6.95 -1.01 -1.22
N ILE A 199 -7.46 -2.12 -0.68
CA ILE A 199 -8.86 -2.25 -0.24
C ILE A 199 -9.06 -1.46 1.04
N LEU A 200 -9.99 -0.50 1.02
CA LEU A 200 -10.29 0.41 2.13
C LEU A 200 -11.57 0.02 2.89
N SER A 201 -12.46 -0.78 2.28
CA SER A 201 -13.73 -1.16 2.92
C SER A 201 -14.24 -2.51 2.45
N GLN A 202 -15.08 -3.14 3.26
CA GLN A 202 -15.71 -4.43 2.96
C GLN A 202 -16.67 -4.36 1.76
N ASP A 203 -17.25 -3.20 1.50
CA ASP A 203 -18.14 -2.97 0.35
C ASP A 203 -17.39 -2.68 -0.95
N GLY A 204 -16.02 -2.70 -0.94
CA GLY A 204 -15.18 -2.75 -2.13
C GLY A 204 -14.65 -1.42 -2.64
N TYR A 205 -14.51 -0.38 -1.80
CA TYR A 205 -13.73 0.81 -2.14
C TYR A 205 -12.24 0.50 -2.13
N ILE A 206 -11.54 0.93 -3.18
CA ILE A 206 -10.12 0.66 -3.41
C ILE A 206 -9.45 1.97 -3.80
N ILE A 207 -8.33 2.31 -3.14
CA ILE A 207 -7.44 3.41 -3.52
C ILE A 207 -6.36 2.90 -4.47
N THR A 208 -6.02 3.71 -5.46
CA THR A 208 -4.89 3.48 -6.37
C THR A 208 -4.31 4.81 -6.85
N ASN A 209 -3.31 4.79 -7.72
CA ASN A 209 -2.85 6.00 -8.38
C ASN A 209 -3.75 6.40 -9.56
N ASN A 210 -3.86 7.71 -9.80
CA ASN A 210 -4.59 8.23 -10.95
C ASN A 210 -4.01 7.72 -12.27
N HIS A 211 -2.67 7.72 -12.43
CA HIS A 211 -2.04 7.27 -13.68
C HIS A 211 -2.30 5.79 -14.02
N VAL A 212 -2.70 4.96 -13.03
CA VAL A 212 -3.09 3.56 -13.26
C VAL A 212 -4.44 3.46 -13.98
N VAL A 213 -5.36 4.40 -13.73
CA VAL A 213 -6.75 4.37 -14.25
C VAL A 213 -7.06 5.49 -15.23
N GLU A 214 -6.14 6.43 -15.44
CA GLU A 214 -6.32 7.60 -16.30
C GLU A 214 -6.65 7.21 -17.74
N GLY A 215 -7.75 7.75 -18.28
CA GLY A 215 -8.20 7.48 -19.66
C GLY A 215 -8.68 6.05 -19.92
N ALA A 216 -8.82 5.22 -18.88
CA ALA A 216 -9.27 3.85 -19.03
C ALA A 216 -10.72 3.77 -19.51
N SER A 217 -10.98 2.93 -20.50
CA SER A 217 -12.34 2.55 -20.94
C SER A 217 -12.92 1.42 -20.07
N SER A 218 -12.07 0.62 -19.45
CA SER A 218 -12.43 -0.42 -18.46
C SER A 218 -11.31 -0.64 -17.48
N VAL A 219 -11.67 -0.96 -16.23
CA VAL A 219 -10.76 -1.27 -15.13
C VAL A 219 -11.16 -2.61 -14.54
N ALA A 220 -10.21 -3.53 -14.46
CA ALA A 220 -10.35 -4.83 -13.81
C ALA A 220 -9.49 -4.90 -12.55
N VAL A 221 -10.02 -5.49 -11.49
CA VAL A 221 -9.36 -5.69 -10.19
C VAL A 221 -9.22 -7.18 -9.94
N LEU A 222 -8.00 -7.63 -9.69
CA LEU A 222 -7.68 -9.02 -9.36
C LEU A 222 -7.36 -9.12 -7.86
N LEU A 223 -8.18 -9.88 -7.13
CA LEU A 223 -7.96 -10.20 -5.71
C LEU A 223 -6.89 -11.27 -5.53
N ASN A 224 -6.36 -11.37 -4.32
CA ASN A 224 -5.42 -12.43 -3.93
C ASN A 224 -6.00 -13.85 -4.02
N THR A 225 -7.34 -13.98 -4.01
CA THR A 225 -8.05 -15.23 -4.23
C THR A 225 -8.01 -15.70 -5.69
N GLY A 226 -7.52 -14.86 -6.61
CA GLY A 226 -7.57 -15.07 -8.05
C GLY A 226 -8.92 -14.66 -8.67
N THR A 227 -9.84 -14.10 -7.88
CA THR A 227 -11.12 -13.60 -8.37
C THR A 227 -10.94 -12.24 -9.03
N GLU A 228 -11.47 -12.07 -10.24
CA GLU A 228 -11.43 -10.81 -10.99
C GLU A 228 -12.79 -10.12 -10.94
N TYR A 229 -12.76 -8.79 -10.74
CA TYR A 229 -13.93 -7.93 -10.70
C TYR A 229 -13.78 -6.76 -11.67
N GLU A 230 -14.87 -6.38 -12.33
CA GLU A 230 -14.96 -5.10 -13.01
C GLU A 230 -15.09 -3.99 -11.96
N ALA A 231 -14.31 -2.91 -12.13
CA ALA A 231 -14.33 -1.78 -11.22
C ALA A 231 -14.87 -0.53 -11.90
N LYS A 232 -15.57 0.30 -11.09
CA LYS A 232 -16.06 1.62 -11.51
C LYS A 232 -15.15 2.69 -10.92
N LEU A 233 -14.76 3.67 -11.72
CA LEU A 233 -14.09 4.87 -11.23
C LEU A 233 -15.10 5.69 -10.43
N ILE A 234 -14.78 5.98 -9.17
CA ILE A 234 -15.59 6.83 -8.27
C ILE A 234 -15.13 8.28 -8.36
N GLY A 235 -13.82 8.51 -8.33
CA GLY A 235 -13.20 9.81 -8.47
C GLY A 235 -11.70 9.68 -8.67
N ALA A 236 -11.10 10.70 -9.28
CA ALA A 236 -9.67 10.75 -9.52
C ALA A 236 -9.15 12.18 -9.38
N ASP A 237 -7.93 12.27 -8.91
CA ASP A 237 -7.22 13.53 -8.78
C ASP A 237 -5.83 13.44 -9.41
N ALA A 238 -5.72 14.03 -10.57
CA ALA A 238 -4.47 14.08 -11.29
C ALA A 238 -3.38 14.88 -10.56
N GLN A 239 -3.74 15.83 -9.69
CA GLN A 239 -2.76 16.68 -8.99
C GLN A 239 -2.00 15.91 -7.92
N THR A 240 -2.69 15.03 -7.17
CA THR A 240 -2.08 14.18 -6.13
C THR A 240 -1.76 12.77 -6.61
N ASP A 241 -2.09 12.46 -7.87
CA ASP A 241 -1.94 11.12 -8.44
C ASP A 241 -2.71 10.04 -7.65
N LEU A 242 -3.91 10.36 -7.14
CA LEU A 242 -4.78 9.44 -6.41
C LEU A 242 -6.08 9.19 -7.18
N ALA A 243 -6.61 7.98 -7.09
CA ALA A 243 -7.91 7.63 -7.61
C ALA A 243 -8.61 6.61 -6.70
N VAL A 244 -9.92 6.69 -6.62
CA VAL A 244 -10.77 5.72 -5.94
C VAL A 244 -11.60 4.97 -6.95
N ILE A 245 -11.53 3.65 -6.90
CA ILE A 245 -12.36 2.75 -7.70
C ILE A 245 -13.25 1.90 -6.78
N LYS A 246 -14.29 1.30 -7.32
CA LYS A 246 -15.26 0.50 -6.57
C LYS A 246 -15.55 -0.80 -7.30
N ILE A 247 -15.45 -1.91 -6.58
CA ILE A 247 -15.92 -3.23 -7.02
C ILE A 247 -17.20 -3.61 -6.27
N GLU A 248 -17.94 -4.58 -6.78
CA GLU A 248 -19.08 -5.21 -6.10
C GLU A 248 -18.66 -6.62 -5.63
N PRO A 249 -18.08 -6.74 -4.41
CA PRO A 249 -17.52 -7.99 -3.96
C PRO A 249 -18.60 -9.04 -3.68
N LYS A 250 -18.31 -10.30 -3.98
CA LYS A 250 -19.16 -11.47 -3.66
C LYS A 250 -18.59 -12.31 -2.52
N GLU A 251 -17.46 -11.87 -1.97
CA GLU A 251 -16.71 -12.51 -0.89
C GLU A 251 -16.30 -11.47 0.15
N ASN A 252 -15.89 -11.91 1.34
CA ASN A 252 -15.37 -11.02 2.36
C ASN A 252 -13.98 -10.53 1.94
N LEU A 253 -13.80 -9.22 1.93
CA LEU A 253 -12.53 -8.60 1.59
C LEU A 253 -11.65 -8.43 2.84
N THR A 254 -10.34 -8.54 2.68
CA THR A 254 -9.39 -8.07 3.69
C THR A 254 -9.19 -6.58 3.51
N VAL A 255 -9.52 -5.80 4.53
CA VAL A 255 -9.42 -4.33 4.51
C VAL A 255 -8.10 -3.91 5.15
N ALA A 256 -7.40 -2.98 4.53
CA ALA A 256 -6.17 -2.40 5.07
C ALA A 256 -6.47 -1.39 6.18
N THR A 257 -5.60 -1.34 7.18
CA THR A 257 -5.61 -0.29 8.21
C THR A 257 -4.72 0.85 7.76
N LEU A 258 -5.27 2.08 7.67
CA LEU A 258 -4.49 3.27 7.36
C LEU A 258 -3.86 3.84 8.63
N GLY A 259 -2.54 3.84 8.70
CA GLY A 259 -1.75 4.49 9.74
C GLY A 259 -1.70 6.02 9.59
N ASP A 260 -0.96 6.68 10.48
CA ASP A 260 -0.67 8.12 10.38
C ASP A 260 0.78 8.32 9.94
N SER A 261 0.98 8.88 8.74
CA SER A 261 2.31 9.16 8.23
C SER A 261 3.00 10.36 8.87
N ASN A 262 2.30 11.11 9.74
CA ASN A 262 2.94 12.18 10.53
C ASN A 262 3.78 11.63 11.69
N ASP A 263 3.52 10.38 12.11
CA ASP A 263 4.19 9.73 13.25
C ASP A 263 5.44 8.92 12.84
N ILE A 264 5.75 8.85 11.53
CA ILE A 264 6.90 8.07 11.04
C ILE A 264 8.22 8.86 11.15
N GLU A 265 9.31 8.14 11.40
CA GLU A 265 10.65 8.70 11.49
C GLU A 265 11.59 8.11 10.42
N VAL A 266 12.59 8.90 10.02
CA VAL A 266 13.65 8.44 9.11
C VAL A 266 14.44 7.30 9.78
N GLY A 267 14.66 6.23 9.04
CA GLY A 267 15.30 5.01 9.52
C GLY A 267 14.34 3.92 9.98
N GLU A 268 13.04 4.19 10.11
CA GLU A 268 12.04 3.17 10.39
C GLU A 268 11.90 2.19 9.23
N ARG A 269 11.59 0.94 9.56
CA ARG A 269 11.34 -0.11 8.57
C ARG A 269 10.11 0.21 7.73
N ALA A 270 10.26 0.10 6.43
CA ALA A 270 9.23 0.29 5.43
C ALA A 270 9.09 -0.95 4.55
N ILE A 271 7.87 -1.43 4.36
CA ILE A 271 7.56 -2.58 3.52
C ILE A 271 6.62 -2.11 2.40
N ALA A 272 7.06 -2.26 1.16
CA ALA A 272 6.22 -1.98 0.01
C ALA A 272 5.59 -3.28 -0.50
N ILE A 273 4.26 -3.28 -0.63
CA ILE A 273 3.50 -4.39 -1.18
C ILE A 273 2.76 -3.90 -2.42
N GLY A 274 2.86 -4.70 -3.48
CA GLY A 274 2.14 -4.49 -4.72
C GLY A 274 1.77 -5.82 -5.37
N ASN A 275 1.00 -5.72 -6.45
CA ASN A 275 0.55 -6.87 -7.20
C ASN A 275 0.80 -6.68 -8.70
N PRO A 276 2.09 -6.67 -9.12
CA PRO A 276 2.44 -6.47 -10.50
C PRO A 276 2.06 -7.66 -11.38
N MET A 277 1.64 -7.39 -12.61
CA MET A 277 1.60 -8.34 -13.73
C MET A 277 0.77 -9.62 -13.52
N GLY A 278 -0.38 -9.54 -12.80
CA GLY A 278 -1.32 -10.67 -12.71
C GLY A 278 -0.88 -11.77 -11.73
N VAL A 279 -1.47 -12.96 -11.90
CA VAL A 279 -1.37 -14.07 -10.94
C VAL A 279 0.06 -14.58 -10.72
N GLU A 280 0.96 -14.41 -11.68
CA GLU A 280 2.33 -14.94 -11.63
C GLU A 280 3.24 -14.18 -10.65
N PHE A 281 2.97 -12.90 -10.40
CA PHE A 281 3.77 -12.05 -9.50
C PHE A 281 2.95 -11.49 -8.32
N PHE A 282 1.85 -12.17 -8.00
CA PHE A 282 0.93 -11.78 -6.95
C PHE A 282 1.66 -11.61 -5.61
N GLY A 283 1.45 -10.46 -4.94
CA GLY A 283 1.99 -10.21 -3.61
C GLY A 283 3.50 -9.95 -3.58
N SER A 284 4.03 -9.22 -4.57
CA SER A 284 5.42 -8.77 -4.51
C SER A 284 5.64 -7.89 -3.28
N VAL A 285 6.59 -8.28 -2.43
CA VAL A 285 6.97 -7.59 -1.19
C VAL A 285 8.42 -7.17 -1.30
N THR A 286 8.69 -5.89 -1.06
CA THR A 286 10.04 -5.36 -0.91
C THR A 286 10.17 -4.68 0.44
N GLU A 287 11.35 -4.72 1.04
CA GLU A 287 11.64 -4.13 2.36
C GLU A 287 12.81 -3.16 2.25
N GLY A 288 12.71 -2.09 3.00
CA GLY A 288 13.73 -1.08 3.17
C GLY A 288 13.42 -0.23 4.41
N ILE A 289 13.82 1.04 4.36
CA ILE A 289 13.59 2.01 5.42
C ILE A 289 12.92 3.27 4.89
N ILE A 290 12.38 4.07 5.77
CA ILE A 290 12.01 5.47 5.48
C ILE A 290 13.31 6.26 5.32
N SER A 291 13.62 6.68 4.09
CA SER A 291 14.84 7.43 3.77
C SER A 291 14.68 8.94 3.98
N ALA A 292 13.46 9.46 3.80
CA ALA A 292 13.08 10.85 4.11
C ALA A 292 11.57 10.97 4.30
N VAL A 293 11.15 11.95 5.11
CA VAL A 293 9.76 12.36 5.31
C VAL A 293 9.55 13.76 4.78
N ASN A 294 8.33 14.10 4.38
CA ASN A 294 7.94 15.46 3.92
C ASN A 294 8.85 16.00 2.81
N ARG A 295 9.30 15.13 1.90
CA ARG A 295 10.16 15.55 0.79
C ARG A 295 9.29 16.14 -0.31
N THR A 296 9.54 17.41 -0.62
CA THR A 296 8.89 18.08 -1.75
C THR A 296 9.57 17.67 -3.04
N VAL A 297 8.80 17.15 -3.99
CA VAL A 297 9.26 16.77 -5.33
C VAL A 297 8.36 17.41 -6.38
N SER A 298 8.95 17.81 -7.50
CA SER A 298 8.23 18.38 -8.64
C SER A 298 8.23 17.36 -9.77
N VAL A 299 7.02 16.94 -10.19
CA VAL A 299 6.79 15.99 -11.28
C VAL A 299 5.69 16.52 -12.18
N ASP A 300 5.92 16.57 -13.49
CA ASP A 300 4.94 17.05 -14.47
C ASP A 300 4.32 18.42 -14.10
N ASN A 301 5.13 19.37 -13.68
CA ASN A 301 4.72 20.73 -13.23
C ASN A 301 3.79 20.72 -12.00
N ARG A 302 3.89 19.70 -11.15
CA ARG A 302 3.14 19.55 -9.89
C ARG A 302 4.11 19.34 -8.76
N THR A 303 3.88 20.03 -7.67
CA THR A 303 4.65 19.86 -6.44
C THR A 303 3.88 18.97 -5.49
N MET A 304 4.53 17.90 -5.02
CA MET A 304 3.95 16.92 -4.10
C MET A 304 4.89 16.71 -2.91
N ASN A 305 4.32 16.52 -1.73
CA ASN A 305 5.06 16.00 -0.60
C ASN A 305 4.99 14.46 -0.63
N VAL A 306 6.12 13.83 -0.39
CA VAL A 306 6.22 12.37 -0.45
C VAL A 306 7.08 11.83 0.67
N ILE A 307 6.84 10.55 0.99
CA ILE A 307 7.73 9.71 1.77
C ILE A 307 8.74 9.12 0.79
N GLN A 308 10.03 9.21 1.11
CA GLN A 308 11.08 8.51 0.37
C GLN A 308 11.45 7.22 1.09
N THR A 309 11.66 6.14 0.34
CA THR A 309 12.12 4.84 0.84
C THR A 309 13.14 4.23 -0.12
N ASP A 310 14.01 3.37 0.39
CA ASP A 310 14.88 2.52 -0.42
C ASP A 310 14.29 1.13 -0.68
N ALA A 311 13.10 0.84 -0.12
CA ALA A 311 12.30 -0.29 -0.58
C ALA A 311 12.03 -0.15 -2.09
N ALA A 312 12.27 -1.20 -2.87
CA ALA A 312 12.16 -1.12 -4.32
C ALA A 312 10.73 -0.81 -4.77
N ILE A 313 10.54 0.37 -5.38
CA ILE A 313 9.30 0.80 -6.02
C ILE A 313 9.48 0.72 -7.54
N ASN A 314 8.53 0.06 -8.21
CA ASN A 314 8.51 -0.11 -9.67
C ASN A 314 7.08 -0.05 -10.21
N SER A 315 6.90 -0.17 -11.52
CA SER A 315 5.59 -0.03 -12.18
C SER A 315 4.51 -0.95 -11.61
N GLY A 316 4.89 -2.12 -11.11
CA GLY A 316 3.92 -3.10 -10.64
C GLY A 316 3.41 -2.85 -9.22
N ASN A 317 4.14 -2.14 -8.35
CA ASN A 317 3.66 -1.81 -7.01
C ASN A 317 3.11 -0.38 -6.88
N SER A 318 3.06 0.38 -7.98
CA SER A 318 2.41 1.69 -8.06
C SER A 318 0.92 1.58 -7.73
N GLY A 319 0.41 2.40 -6.82
CA GLY A 319 -0.94 2.31 -6.25
C GLY A 319 -1.09 1.30 -5.11
N GLY A 320 -0.06 0.48 -4.86
CA GLY A 320 0.04 -0.42 -3.72
C GLY A 320 0.46 0.27 -2.42
N ALA A 321 0.65 -0.51 -1.36
CA ALA A 321 0.85 -0.01 -0.01
C ALA A 321 2.34 0.15 0.36
N LEU A 322 2.69 1.26 1.00
CA LEU A 322 3.85 1.39 1.86
C LEU A 322 3.39 1.19 3.32
N ILE A 323 4.02 0.27 4.04
CA ILE A 323 3.52 -0.25 5.31
C ILE A 323 4.60 -0.10 6.37
N ASN A 324 4.20 0.27 7.60
CA ASN A 324 5.09 0.37 8.75
C ASN A 324 5.28 -0.98 9.45
N ARG A 325 6.11 -1.00 10.49
CA ARG A 325 6.41 -2.19 11.32
C ARG A 325 5.22 -2.77 12.09
N PHE A 326 4.08 -2.06 12.14
CA PHE A 326 2.84 -2.49 12.81
C PHE A 326 1.82 -3.07 11.82
N GLY A 327 2.13 -3.08 10.51
CA GLY A 327 1.22 -3.53 9.46
C GLY A 327 0.15 -2.50 9.10
N GLU A 328 0.42 -1.21 9.30
CA GLU A 328 -0.44 -0.11 8.92
C GLU A 328 0.08 0.56 7.65
N VAL A 329 -0.81 0.96 6.76
CA VAL A 329 -0.47 1.66 5.52
C VAL A 329 -0.16 3.12 5.83
N ILE A 330 1.10 3.52 5.65
CA ILE A 330 1.60 4.87 5.85
C ILE A 330 1.73 5.67 4.56
N GLY A 331 1.60 5.01 3.40
CA GLY A 331 1.66 5.69 2.11
C GLY A 331 1.16 4.84 0.96
N ILE A 332 0.88 5.49 -0.16
CA ILE A 332 0.50 4.88 -1.44
C ILE A 332 1.71 4.98 -2.38
N ASN A 333 2.28 3.86 -2.80
CA ASN A 333 3.45 3.82 -3.66
C ASN A 333 3.17 4.49 -5.01
N SER A 334 4.09 5.31 -5.52
CA SER A 334 3.96 5.94 -6.84
C SER A 334 5.29 5.96 -7.58
N ILE A 335 5.33 5.32 -8.75
CA ILE A 335 6.49 5.34 -9.65
C ILE A 335 6.58 6.66 -10.43
N LYS A 336 5.47 7.38 -10.61
CA LYS A 336 5.43 8.62 -11.37
C LYS A 336 6.35 9.69 -10.76
N VAL A 337 6.59 9.58 -9.46
CA VAL A 337 7.47 10.47 -8.69
C VAL A 337 8.95 10.05 -8.79
N ALA A 338 9.23 8.81 -9.20
CA ALA A 338 10.60 8.32 -9.31
C ALA A 338 11.33 9.00 -10.47
N THR A 339 12.49 9.57 -10.19
CA THR A 339 13.38 10.11 -11.24
C THR A 339 13.93 8.96 -12.05
N SER A 340 13.68 8.92 -13.35
CA SER A 340 14.17 7.88 -14.24
C SER A 340 15.69 7.76 -14.17
N GLY A 341 16.19 6.54 -13.86
CA GLY A 341 17.61 6.21 -13.86
C GLY A 341 18.32 6.31 -12.51
N VAL A 342 17.62 6.56 -11.41
CA VAL A 342 18.20 6.51 -10.05
C VAL A 342 17.64 5.32 -9.31
N GLU A 343 18.47 4.31 -9.08
CA GLU A 343 18.12 3.15 -8.27
C GLU A 343 18.16 3.47 -6.77
N GLY A 344 17.31 2.80 -5.98
CA GLY A 344 17.26 2.95 -4.51
C GLY A 344 16.53 4.20 -4.01
N MET A 345 15.77 4.89 -4.88
CA MET A 345 14.88 5.98 -4.49
C MET A 345 13.44 5.65 -4.89
N GLY A 346 12.68 5.10 -3.95
CA GLY A 346 11.25 4.92 -4.06
C GLY A 346 10.49 6.05 -3.37
N PHE A 347 9.26 6.29 -3.80
CA PHE A 347 8.41 7.34 -3.25
C PHE A 347 6.99 6.82 -3.01
N ALA A 348 6.36 7.35 -1.96
CA ALA A 348 4.96 7.09 -1.65
C ALA A 348 4.25 8.38 -1.22
N ILE A 349 2.98 8.50 -1.59
CA ILE A 349 2.10 9.60 -1.18
C ILE A 349 1.73 9.35 0.28
N PRO A 350 1.96 10.32 1.21
CA PRO A 350 1.71 10.12 2.64
C PRO A 350 0.23 9.80 2.93
N SER A 351 -0.04 8.87 3.84
CA SER A 351 -1.41 8.53 4.24
C SER A 351 -2.17 9.72 4.85
N SER A 352 -1.50 10.58 5.60
CA SER A 352 -2.08 11.79 6.19
C SER A 352 -2.59 12.78 5.14
N GLU A 353 -1.89 12.90 4.00
CA GLU A 353 -2.32 13.73 2.87
C GLU A 353 -3.39 13.02 2.01
N ALA A 354 -3.29 11.70 1.88
CA ALA A 354 -4.22 10.92 1.07
C ALA A 354 -5.62 10.81 1.70
N LYS A 355 -5.73 10.66 3.03
CA LYS A 355 -7.01 10.47 3.73
C LYS A 355 -8.09 11.50 3.37
N PRO A 356 -7.87 12.83 3.49
CA PRO A 356 -8.89 13.84 3.15
C PRO A 356 -9.23 13.81 1.65
N ILE A 357 -8.25 13.56 0.79
CA ILE A 357 -8.46 13.45 -0.66
C ILE A 357 -9.32 12.23 -1.00
N ILE A 358 -9.05 11.09 -0.40
CA ILE A 358 -9.84 9.86 -0.57
C ILE A 358 -11.29 10.10 -0.12
N ALA A 359 -11.51 10.77 1.02
CA ALA A 359 -12.83 11.10 1.51
C ALA A 359 -13.62 11.96 0.51
N ASP A 360 -12.98 13.01 -0.02
CA ASP A 360 -13.57 13.88 -1.03
C ASP A 360 -13.89 13.12 -2.33
N LEU A 361 -12.97 12.28 -2.82
CA LEU A 361 -13.20 11.47 -4.01
C LEU A 361 -14.37 10.49 -3.83
N ILE A 362 -14.53 9.90 -2.64
CA ILE A 362 -15.64 9.00 -2.34
C ILE A 362 -16.97 9.77 -2.24
N GLU A 363 -16.96 10.95 -1.63
CA GLU A 363 -18.17 11.69 -1.35
C GLU A 363 -18.67 12.49 -2.57
N TYR A 364 -17.74 13.20 -3.23
CA TYR A 364 -18.06 14.16 -4.29
C TYR A 364 -17.61 13.70 -5.68
N GLY A 365 -16.70 12.73 -5.79
CA GLY A 365 -16.07 12.32 -7.06
C GLY A 365 -14.89 13.19 -7.48
N TYR A 366 -14.58 14.25 -6.73
CA TYR A 366 -13.46 15.17 -6.95
C TYR A 366 -12.99 15.77 -5.62
N VAL A 367 -11.81 16.41 -5.62
CA VAL A 367 -11.28 17.09 -4.43
C VAL A 367 -11.94 18.45 -4.28
N LYS A 368 -12.75 18.59 -3.24
CA LYS A 368 -13.55 19.79 -2.96
C LYS A 368 -12.68 20.97 -2.53
N GLY A 369 -13.14 22.17 -2.84
CA GLY A 369 -12.48 23.40 -2.41
C GLY A 369 -11.17 23.72 -3.14
N ARG A 370 -10.84 23.01 -4.21
CA ARG A 370 -9.63 23.29 -4.97
C ARG A 370 -9.82 24.45 -5.95
N PRO A 371 -9.03 25.54 -5.82
CA PRO A 371 -9.18 26.69 -6.68
C PRO A 371 -8.60 26.44 -8.08
N VAL A 372 -9.28 26.93 -9.11
CA VAL A 372 -8.80 26.94 -10.49
C VAL A 372 -8.99 28.32 -11.09
N ILE A 373 -7.99 28.77 -11.91
CA ILE A 373 -8.09 29.98 -12.70
C ILE A 373 -9.06 29.77 -13.87
N GLY A 374 -9.14 28.53 -14.38
CA GLY A 374 -9.99 28.16 -15.50
C GLY A 374 -9.30 28.36 -16.86
N ILE A 375 -8.02 28.07 -16.91
CA ILE A 375 -7.18 28.10 -18.11
C ILE A 375 -6.34 26.82 -18.20
N SER A 376 -6.07 26.37 -19.41
CA SER A 376 -5.02 25.39 -19.70
C SER A 376 -3.75 26.15 -20.05
N THR A 377 -2.60 25.69 -19.58
CA THR A 377 -1.36 26.46 -19.65
C THR A 377 -0.17 25.66 -20.16
N ARG A 378 0.85 26.37 -20.60
CA ARG A 378 2.16 25.85 -20.98
C ARG A 378 3.25 26.82 -20.54
N ASP A 379 4.38 26.31 -20.06
CA ASP A 379 5.52 27.14 -19.70
C ASP A 379 6.16 27.78 -20.94
N VAL A 380 6.50 29.04 -20.84
CA VAL A 380 7.31 29.77 -21.84
C VAL A 380 8.76 29.50 -21.51
N THR A 381 9.38 28.57 -22.21
CA THR A 381 10.80 28.24 -22.02
C THR A 381 11.68 29.43 -22.40
N GLU A 382 12.90 29.50 -21.88
CA GLU A 382 13.85 30.55 -22.21
C GLU A 382 14.11 30.65 -23.72
N TYR A 383 14.18 29.49 -24.40
CA TYR A 383 14.30 29.44 -25.85
C TYR A 383 13.09 30.08 -26.57
N MET A 384 11.87 29.82 -26.10
CA MET A 384 10.67 30.45 -26.67
C MET A 384 10.64 31.94 -26.41
N ALA A 385 10.97 32.37 -25.19
CA ALA A 385 11.03 33.79 -24.82
C ALA A 385 11.98 34.59 -25.76
N GLN A 386 13.18 34.05 -25.98
CA GLN A 386 14.18 34.65 -26.87
C GLN A 386 13.75 34.59 -28.33
N SER A 387 13.26 33.46 -28.84
CA SER A 387 12.92 33.25 -30.25
C SER A 387 11.73 34.10 -30.71
N TYR A 388 10.74 34.28 -29.83
CA TYR A 388 9.51 35.03 -30.15
C TYR A 388 9.48 36.45 -29.55
N SER A 389 10.52 36.86 -28.81
CA SER A 389 10.55 38.12 -28.05
C SER A 389 9.38 38.22 -27.06
N TRP A 390 9.04 37.12 -26.42
CA TRP A 390 7.99 37.00 -25.41
C TRP A 390 8.58 37.19 -24.00
N PRO A 391 7.78 37.68 -23.04
CA PRO A 391 8.20 37.61 -21.65
C PRO A 391 8.26 36.17 -21.17
N GLN A 392 9.13 35.89 -20.21
CA GLN A 392 9.10 34.62 -19.47
C GLN A 392 7.83 34.56 -18.62
N GLY A 393 7.22 33.36 -18.52
CA GLY A 393 5.97 33.17 -17.78
C GLY A 393 5.21 31.94 -18.22
N VAL A 394 3.91 31.97 -18.03
CA VAL A 394 3.00 30.83 -18.32
C VAL A 394 1.99 31.24 -19.39
N GLN A 395 2.05 30.56 -20.55
CA GLN A 395 1.18 30.86 -21.68
C GLN A 395 -0.18 30.17 -21.54
N VAL A 396 -1.25 30.92 -21.78
CA VAL A 396 -2.63 30.41 -21.86
C VAL A 396 -2.83 29.66 -23.17
N MET A 397 -3.11 28.38 -23.09
CA MET A 397 -3.39 27.53 -24.25
C MET A 397 -4.87 27.47 -24.56
N GLU A 398 -5.71 27.48 -23.52
CA GLU A 398 -7.15 27.45 -23.64
C GLU A 398 -7.79 28.14 -22.42
N VAL A 399 -8.95 28.77 -22.62
CA VAL A 399 -9.77 29.37 -21.55
C VAL A 399 -10.98 28.48 -21.32
N THR A 400 -11.04 27.81 -20.17
CA THR A 400 -12.01 26.74 -19.90
C THR A 400 -13.22 27.20 -19.11
N THR A 401 -13.11 28.27 -18.29
CA THR A 401 -14.20 28.76 -17.44
C THR A 401 -14.72 30.13 -17.88
N GLU A 402 -15.96 30.42 -17.51
CA GLU A 402 -16.58 31.72 -17.75
C GLU A 402 -15.93 32.84 -16.93
N ASN A 403 -15.48 32.53 -15.69
CA ASN A 403 -14.75 33.49 -14.87
C ASN A 403 -13.47 33.98 -15.54
N ALA A 404 -12.71 33.09 -16.15
CA ALA A 404 -11.49 33.42 -16.87
C ALA A 404 -11.79 34.23 -18.15
N ARG A 405 -12.85 33.87 -18.91
CA ARG A 405 -13.29 34.64 -20.08
C ARG A 405 -13.71 36.05 -19.69
N SER A 406 -14.54 36.17 -18.64
CA SER A 406 -15.01 37.46 -18.13
C SER A 406 -13.89 38.35 -17.57
N ALA A 407 -12.82 37.73 -17.04
CA ALA A 407 -11.62 38.43 -16.61
C ALA A 407 -10.79 38.94 -17.79
N GLY A 408 -11.05 38.51 -19.02
CA GLY A 408 -10.42 38.94 -20.25
C GLY A 408 -9.22 38.11 -20.69
N PHE A 409 -9.08 36.84 -20.19
CA PHE A 409 -8.07 35.92 -20.71
C PHE A 409 -8.39 35.46 -22.12
N GLU A 410 -7.36 35.37 -22.95
CA GLU A 410 -7.42 34.89 -24.32
C GLU A 410 -6.31 33.88 -24.59
N GLN A 411 -6.52 32.99 -25.55
CA GLN A 411 -5.49 32.07 -26.01
C GLN A 411 -4.24 32.83 -26.51
N GLY A 412 -3.07 32.40 -26.04
CA GLY A 412 -1.78 33.03 -26.37
C GLY A 412 -1.29 34.03 -25.34
N ASP A 413 -2.14 34.53 -24.45
CA ASP A 413 -1.76 35.41 -23.37
C ASP A 413 -0.66 34.78 -22.49
N ILE A 414 0.22 35.60 -21.88
CA ILE A 414 1.28 35.08 -21.00
C ILE A 414 1.17 35.74 -19.63
N ILE A 415 0.97 34.92 -18.60
CA ILE A 415 0.95 35.36 -17.20
C ILE A 415 2.38 35.54 -16.74
N THR A 416 2.72 36.69 -16.26
CA THR A 416 4.10 37.07 -15.84
C THR A 416 4.24 37.38 -14.36
N GLU A 417 3.11 37.71 -13.68
CA GLU A 417 3.07 38.02 -12.24
C GLU A 417 1.67 37.72 -11.68
N VAL A 418 1.59 37.20 -10.45
CA VAL A 418 0.35 36.97 -9.69
C VAL A 418 0.56 37.48 -8.27
N GLU A 419 -0.34 38.36 -7.78
CA GLU A 419 -0.28 39.00 -6.45
C GLU A 419 1.10 39.60 -6.10
N GLY A 420 1.83 40.10 -7.11
CA GLY A 420 3.17 40.68 -6.94
C GLY A 420 4.31 39.67 -6.99
N GLU A 421 4.00 38.35 -7.07
CA GLU A 421 4.99 37.29 -7.24
C GLU A 421 5.25 37.04 -8.72
N LYS A 422 6.53 37.08 -9.14
CA LYS A 422 6.92 36.82 -10.52
C LYS A 422 6.68 35.37 -10.89
N ILE A 423 5.99 35.15 -12.00
CA ILE A 423 5.66 33.80 -12.53
C ILE A 423 6.62 33.47 -13.67
N THR A 424 7.43 32.43 -13.49
CA THR A 424 8.36 31.92 -14.49
C THR A 424 7.91 30.58 -15.12
N ASP A 425 7.08 29.85 -14.41
CA ASP A 425 6.62 28.50 -14.74
C ASP A 425 5.27 28.17 -14.10
N SER A 426 4.67 27.09 -14.53
CA SER A 426 3.37 26.62 -14.03
C SER A 426 3.41 26.17 -12.56
N GLU A 427 4.57 25.74 -12.06
CA GLU A 427 4.75 25.35 -10.66
C GLU A 427 4.57 26.56 -9.74
N THR A 428 5.25 27.67 -10.05
CA THR A 428 5.12 28.93 -9.31
C THR A 428 3.69 29.46 -9.36
N LEU A 429 3.06 29.43 -10.54
CA LEU A 429 1.65 29.82 -10.71
C LEU A 429 0.72 28.98 -9.81
N ASN A 430 0.88 27.64 -9.81
CA ASN A 430 0.09 26.75 -8.99
C ASN A 430 0.32 26.97 -7.49
N LYS A 431 1.56 27.22 -7.07
CA LYS A 431 1.91 27.52 -5.68
C LYS A 431 1.16 28.75 -5.17
N VAL A 432 1.15 29.84 -5.93
CA VAL A 432 0.41 31.07 -5.54
C VAL A 432 -1.09 30.79 -5.54
N LYS A 433 -1.63 30.20 -6.61
CA LYS A 433 -3.05 29.87 -6.74
C LYS A 433 -3.55 29.00 -5.57
N ASN A 434 -2.79 27.98 -5.15
CA ASN A 434 -3.18 27.05 -4.10
C ASN A 434 -3.19 27.65 -2.68
N GLN A 435 -2.73 28.88 -2.51
CA GLN A 435 -2.84 29.63 -1.24
C GLN A 435 -4.22 30.31 -1.07
N HIS A 436 -5.08 30.22 -2.09
CA HIS A 436 -6.39 30.85 -2.14
C HIS A 436 -7.52 29.82 -2.19
N ASN A 437 -8.76 30.28 -2.00
CA ASN A 437 -9.95 29.45 -2.05
C ASN A 437 -10.79 29.76 -3.31
N PRO A 438 -11.66 28.84 -3.77
CA PRO A 438 -12.67 29.17 -4.76
C PRO A 438 -13.50 30.39 -4.30
N GLY A 439 -13.70 31.33 -5.23
CA GLY A 439 -14.39 32.59 -4.96
C GLY A 439 -13.43 33.77 -4.65
N ASP A 440 -12.18 33.51 -4.28
CA ASP A 440 -11.18 34.54 -4.11
C ASP A 440 -10.81 35.16 -5.46
N LYS A 441 -10.37 36.43 -5.41
CA LYS A 441 -9.92 37.17 -6.59
C LYS A 441 -8.41 37.20 -6.63
N LEU A 442 -7.84 36.87 -7.77
CA LEU A 442 -6.41 36.97 -8.03
C LEU A 442 -6.12 38.10 -9.05
N LYS A 443 -5.18 38.95 -8.70
CA LYS A 443 -4.67 39.99 -9.57
C LYS A 443 -3.42 39.51 -10.27
N MET A 444 -3.42 39.64 -11.62
CA MET A 444 -2.34 39.10 -12.47
C MET A 444 -1.86 40.14 -13.48
N GLN A 445 -0.54 40.17 -13.73
CA GLN A 445 0.03 40.84 -14.87
C GLN A 445 0.09 39.88 -16.04
N VAL A 446 -0.59 40.25 -17.12
CA VAL A 446 -0.77 39.37 -18.29
C VAL A 446 -0.30 40.11 -19.54
N TYR A 447 0.70 39.56 -20.22
CA TYR A 447 1.11 40.01 -21.53
C TYR A 447 0.08 39.50 -22.55
N LYS A 448 -0.67 40.45 -23.15
CA LYS A 448 -1.69 40.18 -24.16
C LYS A 448 -1.03 39.86 -25.50
N TYR A 449 -1.17 38.64 -25.97
CA TYR A 449 -0.58 38.23 -27.25
C TYR A 449 -1.07 39.07 -28.44
N ALA A 450 -2.36 39.41 -28.46
CA ALA A 450 -2.96 40.19 -29.54
C ALA A 450 -2.43 41.63 -29.68
N THR A 451 -2.06 42.27 -28.56
CA THR A 451 -1.66 43.68 -28.54
C THR A 451 -0.18 43.92 -28.27
N GLY A 452 0.54 42.91 -27.77
CA GLY A 452 1.93 43.00 -27.33
C GLY A 452 2.10 43.86 -26.08
N ARG A 453 1.06 44.09 -25.27
CA ARG A 453 1.09 44.94 -24.07
C ARG A 453 0.78 44.12 -22.84
N THR A 454 1.36 44.54 -21.71
CA THR A 454 1.02 43.95 -20.41
C THR A 454 -0.16 44.72 -19.82
N GLU A 455 -1.17 43.94 -19.38
CA GLU A 455 -2.39 44.42 -18.74
C GLU A 455 -2.56 43.74 -17.40
N THR A 456 -3.28 44.43 -16.47
CA THR A 456 -3.65 43.82 -15.20
C THR A 456 -5.04 43.21 -15.33
N LEU A 457 -5.16 41.90 -15.13
CA LEU A 457 -6.41 41.20 -15.05
C LEU A 457 -6.72 40.82 -13.60
N GLU A 458 -8.01 40.78 -13.23
CA GLU A 458 -8.50 40.28 -11.98
C GLU A 458 -9.46 39.11 -12.27
N VAL A 459 -9.12 37.89 -11.84
CA VAL A 459 -9.94 36.70 -12.06
C VAL A 459 -10.50 36.21 -10.73
N THR A 460 -11.79 35.86 -10.72
CA THR A 460 -12.39 35.12 -9.60
C THR A 460 -12.14 33.63 -9.79
N LEU A 461 -11.48 33.01 -8.82
CA LEU A 461 -11.18 31.58 -8.85
C LEU A 461 -12.47 30.76 -8.82
N SER A 462 -12.54 29.79 -9.70
CA SER A 462 -13.61 28.78 -9.71
C SER A 462 -13.20 27.57 -8.85
N GLU A 463 -14.14 26.74 -8.45
CA GLU A 463 -13.86 25.43 -7.91
C GLU A 463 -13.60 24.43 -9.04
N GLN A 464 -12.62 23.53 -8.84
CA GLN A 464 -12.34 22.46 -9.78
C GLN A 464 -13.43 21.40 -9.68
N ILE A 465 -14.39 21.43 -10.61
CA ILE A 465 -15.45 20.42 -10.73
C ILE A 465 -15.18 19.65 -12.02
N PRO A 466 -15.13 18.30 -12.00
CA PRO A 466 -15.04 17.50 -13.23
C PRO A 466 -16.21 17.80 -14.15
N GLY A 467 -15.94 18.01 -15.42
CA GLY A 467 -16.95 18.27 -16.47
C GLY A 467 -17.59 16.98 -16.99
#